data_89fdf58018b452b6e24d896c9da810e4
#
_entry.id   89fdf58018b452b6e24d896c9da810e4
#
_cell.length_a   1.000
_cell.length_b   1.000
_cell.length_c   1.000
_cell.angle_alpha   90.00
_cell.angle_beta   90.00
_cell.angle_gamma   90.00
#
_symmetry.space_group_name_H-M   'P 1'
#
loop_
_entity.id
_entity.type
_entity.pdbx_description
1 polymer ?
#
loop_
_entity_poly.entity_id
_entity_poly.type
_entity_poly.pdbx_seq_one_letter_code
_entity_poly.pdbx_strand_id
1 'polypeptide(L)'
;AFSVLIFDSKGRLLVQQRSSDKITFPAVWANSCCSHPLDIEGENDEPIEGVKEAARRKLEQELGIPRTITNDWVFHHIGKFEYKCRWDADWVENEIDHVLIVEADCEVNFNRNEIQAIEWVDNSSLSQMMERKGRWKSQIIAPWFEAIFHNFLLSGDFNIEEVVSNPKSEIIRCGTLSIK
;
A
#
# COMPACT_ATOMS: atom_id res chain seq x y z
N ALA A 1 -9.78 -4.42 -4.39
CA ALA A 1 -8.69 -4.21 -3.44
C ALA A 1 -8.29 -2.74 -3.33
N PHE A 2 -7.51 -2.39 -2.33
CA PHE A 2 -6.89 -1.08 -2.21
C PHE A 2 -5.51 -1.16 -1.55
N SER A 3 -4.67 -0.19 -1.90
CA SER A 3 -3.35 0.05 -1.32
C SER A 3 -3.24 1.48 -0.84
N VAL A 4 -2.85 1.68 0.42
CA VAL A 4 -2.59 2.98 1.02
C VAL A 4 -1.10 3.23 1.11
N LEU A 5 -0.68 4.44 0.74
CA LEU A 5 0.67 4.97 0.95
C LEU A 5 0.58 6.16 1.89
N ILE A 6 1.16 6.05 3.09
CA ILE A 6 1.19 7.14 4.08
C ILE A 6 2.56 7.79 4.02
N PHE A 7 2.58 9.09 3.73
CA PHE A 7 3.78 9.91 3.77
C PHE A 7 3.74 10.83 4.98
N ASP A 8 4.86 10.94 5.69
CA ASP A 8 4.99 11.91 6.77
C ASP A 8 5.35 13.33 6.26
N SER A 9 5.36 14.31 7.16
CA SER A 9 5.72 15.70 6.84
C SER A 9 7.15 15.90 6.32
N LYS A 10 7.98 14.85 6.40
CA LYS A 10 9.35 14.81 5.83
C LYS A 10 9.41 14.12 4.47
N GLY A 11 8.24 13.74 3.91
CA GLY A 11 8.14 13.02 2.64
C GLY A 11 8.60 11.55 2.70
N ARG A 12 8.67 10.94 3.90
CA ARG A 12 9.02 9.53 4.05
C ARG A 12 7.77 8.67 3.96
N LEU A 13 7.85 7.57 3.23
CA LEU A 13 6.79 6.57 3.12
C LEU A 13 6.86 5.58 4.28
N LEU A 14 5.73 5.32 4.93
CA LEU A 14 5.57 4.20 5.85
C LEU A 14 5.49 2.90 5.05
N VAL A 15 6.44 2.00 5.25
CA VAL A 15 6.42 0.63 4.73
C VAL A 15 6.24 -0.35 5.85
N GLN A 16 5.58 -1.48 5.56
CA GLN A 16 5.39 -2.56 6.53
C GLN A 16 6.00 -3.86 6.06
N GLN A 17 6.46 -4.68 6.99
CA GLN A 17 6.74 -6.09 6.75
C GLN A 17 5.57 -6.91 7.28
N ARG A 18 4.91 -7.65 6.40
CA ARG A 18 3.77 -8.51 6.75
C ARG A 18 4.19 -9.55 7.78
N SER A 19 3.26 -9.94 8.66
CA SER A 19 3.51 -11.02 9.62
C SER A 19 3.92 -12.32 8.90
N SER A 20 4.82 -13.08 9.51
CA SER A 20 5.19 -14.43 9.04
C SER A 20 4.02 -15.42 9.10
N ASP A 21 2.97 -15.11 9.85
CA ASP A 21 1.79 -15.97 10.03
C ASP A 21 0.70 -15.73 8.97
N LYS A 22 0.92 -14.81 8.04
CA LYS A 22 0.00 -14.57 6.91
C LYS A 22 -0.01 -15.77 5.97
N ILE A 23 -1.20 -16.18 5.52
CA ILE A 23 -1.39 -17.31 4.59
C ILE A 23 -0.76 -16.98 3.23
N THR A 24 -0.96 -15.77 2.73
CA THR A 24 -0.38 -15.32 1.46
C THR A 24 0.68 -14.26 1.70
N PHE A 25 1.77 -14.34 0.96
CA PHE A 25 2.88 -13.38 1.01
C PHE A 25 3.35 -13.06 2.44
N PRO A 26 3.70 -14.09 3.29
CA PRO A 26 4.25 -13.86 4.61
C PRO A 26 5.62 -13.19 4.53
N ALA A 27 5.93 -12.37 5.53
CA ALA A 27 7.22 -11.70 5.72
C ALA A 27 7.70 -10.80 4.57
N VAL A 28 6.86 -10.50 3.57
CA VAL A 28 7.23 -9.56 2.50
C VAL A 28 7.07 -8.12 2.98
N TRP A 29 7.91 -7.24 2.44
CA TRP A 29 7.77 -5.80 2.61
C TRP A 29 6.77 -5.23 1.61
N ALA A 30 5.89 -4.37 2.08
CA ALA A 30 4.81 -3.77 1.29
C ALA A 30 4.61 -2.28 1.66
N ASN A 31 3.74 -1.62 0.94
CA ASN A 31 3.24 -0.28 1.26
C ASN A 31 2.53 -0.25 2.63
N SER A 32 2.06 0.92 3.05
CA SER A 32 1.59 1.16 4.42
C SER A 32 0.44 0.25 4.85
N CYS A 33 -0.55 0.02 3.98
CA CYS A 33 -1.68 -0.87 4.24
C CYS A 33 -2.31 -1.35 2.93
N CYS A 34 -2.73 -2.61 2.87
CA CYS A 34 -3.44 -3.19 1.72
C CYS A 34 -4.58 -4.07 2.21
N SER A 35 -5.75 -3.99 1.58
CA SER A 35 -6.87 -4.88 1.92
C SER A 35 -8.00 -4.77 0.88
N HIS A 36 -9.19 -5.21 1.30
CA HIS A 36 -10.41 -5.23 0.50
C HIS A 36 -11.55 -4.49 1.22
N PRO A 37 -12.40 -3.75 0.48
CA PRO A 37 -13.69 -3.33 1.00
C PRO A 37 -14.55 -4.54 1.36
N LEU A 38 -15.38 -4.40 2.37
CA LEU A 38 -16.38 -5.38 2.75
C LEU A 38 -17.72 -5.04 2.09
N ASP A 39 -18.58 -6.06 1.94
CA ASP A 39 -19.96 -5.87 1.50
C ASP A 39 -20.84 -5.42 2.68
N ILE A 40 -20.57 -4.18 3.13
CA ILE A 40 -21.28 -3.52 4.24
C ILE A 40 -21.58 -2.07 3.87
N GLU A 41 -22.57 -1.48 4.54
CA GLU A 41 -22.90 -0.05 4.44
C GLU A 41 -21.65 0.82 4.67
N GLY A 42 -21.47 1.85 3.85
CA GLY A 42 -20.33 2.77 3.86
C GLY A 42 -19.12 2.29 3.06
N GLU A 43 -18.86 0.99 2.93
CA GLU A 43 -17.74 0.48 2.11
C GLU A 43 -18.17 0.05 0.70
N ASN A 44 -19.47 -0.16 0.48
CA ASN A 44 -20.03 -0.66 -0.79
C ASN A 44 -20.92 0.35 -1.53
N ASP A 45 -21.25 1.48 -0.93
CA ASP A 45 -22.25 2.42 -1.46
C ASP A 45 -21.71 3.23 -2.65
N GLU A 46 -20.48 3.75 -2.52
CA GLU A 46 -19.83 4.58 -3.54
C GLU A 46 -18.40 4.06 -3.82
N PRO A 47 -18.02 3.80 -5.07
CA PRO A 47 -16.80 3.05 -5.40
C PRO A 47 -15.52 3.61 -4.78
N ILE A 48 -15.30 4.93 -4.80
CA ILE A 48 -14.07 5.54 -4.29
C ILE A 48 -14.20 5.84 -2.79
N GLU A 49 -15.34 6.37 -2.35
CA GLU A 49 -15.54 6.67 -0.93
C GLU A 49 -15.62 5.40 -0.09
N GLY A 50 -16.24 4.33 -0.60
CA GLY A 50 -16.25 3.03 0.04
C GLY A 50 -14.84 2.46 0.23
N VAL A 51 -13.97 2.61 -0.75
CA VAL A 51 -12.55 2.23 -0.63
C VAL A 51 -11.84 3.04 0.45
N LYS A 52 -12.11 4.35 0.57
CA LYS A 52 -11.53 5.19 1.64
C LYS A 52 -12.04 4.77 3.02
N GLU A 53 -13.33 4.42 3.15
CA GLU A 53 -13.88 3.92 4.41
C GLU A 53 -13.26 2.58 4.82
N ALA A 54 -13.10 1.66 3.86
CA ALA A 54 -12.38 0.41 4.08
C ALA A 54 -10.92 0.65 4.51
N ALA A 55 -10.26 1.64 3.89
CA ALA A 55 -8.90 2.03 4.26
C ALA A 55 -8.83 2.52 5.73
N ARG A 56 -9.75 3.41 6.17
CA ARG A 56 -9.81 3.86 7.57
C ARG A 56 -9.96 2.70 8.55
N ARG A 57 -10.86 1.76 8.24
CA ARG A 57 -11.05 0.56 9.06
C ARG A 57 -9.78 -0.27 9.17
N LYS A 58 -9.08 -0.48 8.05
CA LYS A 58 -7.87 -1.32 8.02
C LYS A 58 -6.66 -0.62 8.64
N LEU A 59 -6.54 0.69 8.52
CA LEU A 59 -5.51 1.46 9.21
C LEU A 59 -5.65 1.33 10.74
N GLU A 60 -6.86 1.32 11.27
CA GLU A 60 -7.10 1.06 12.68
C GLU A 60 -6.76 -0.39 13.05
N GLN A 61 -7.21 -1.37 12.26
CA GLN A 61 -7.01 -2.79 12.56
C GLN A 61 -5.55 -3.24 12.44
N GLU A 62 -4.81 -2.76 11.45
CA GLU A 62 -3.45 -3.19 11.17
C GLU A 62 -2.39 -2.30 11.81
N LEU A 63 -2.52 -0.98 11.66
CA LEU A 63 -1.53 -0.01 12.11
C LEU A 63 -1.88 0.61 13.48
N GLY A 64 -3.07 0.33 14.03
CA GLY A 64 -3.52 0.90 15.30
C GLY A 64 -3.74 2.41 15.24
N ILE A 65 -3.98 2.98 14.06
CA ILE A 65 -4.28 4.40 13.88
C ILE A 65 -5.79 4.60 14.03
N PRO A 66 -6.27 5.25 15.11
CA PRO A 66 -7.69 5.34 15.40
C PRO A 66 -8.50 6.04 14.31
N ARG A 67 -9.75 5.59 14.08
CA ARG A 67 -10.66 6.26 13.13
C ARG A 67 -10.89 7.73 13.46
N THR A 68 -10.89 8.10 14.74
CA THR A 68 -10.99 9.50 15.17
C THR A 68 -9.89 10.39 14.60
N ILE A 69 -8.74 9.83 14.27
CA ILE A 69 -7.63 10.52 13.60
C ILE A 69 -7.80 10.44 12.08
N THR A 70 -8.05 9.25 11.54
CA THR A 70 -8.12 9.05 10.08
C THR A 70 -9.36 9.66 9.44
N ASN A 71 -10.41 10.02 10.21
CA ASN A 71 -11.56 10.75 9.71
C ASN A 71 -11.21 12.16 9.21
N ASP A 72 -10.19 12.78 9.79
CA ASP A 72 -9.71 14.09 9.36
C ASP A 72 -8.70 14.02 8.22
N TRP A 73 -8.29 12.82 7.82
CA TRP A 73 -7.32 12.64 6.76
C TRP A 73 -7.93 12.77 5.37
N VAL A 74 -7.18 13.42 4.48
CA VAL A 74 -7.50 13.48 3.05
C VAL A 74 -6.88 12.30 2.34
N PHE A 75 -7.72 11.41 1.81
CA PHE A 75 -7.30 10.29 0.98
C PHE A 75 -7.36 10.68 -0.49
N HIS A 76 -6.21 10.81 -1.12
CA HIS A 76 -6.08 11.10 -2.54
C HIS A 76 -6.09 9.79 -3.34
N HIS A 77 -7.17 9.55 -4.10
CA HIS A 77 -7.23 8.43 -5.02
C HIS A 77 -6.47 8.77 -6.30
N ILE A 78 -5.32 8.12 -6.52
CA ILE A 78 -4.41 8.45 -7.63
C ILE A 78 -4.54 7.53 -8.84
N GLY A 79 -5.38 6.51 -8.76
CA GLY A 79 -5.70 5.61 -9.86
C GLY A 79 -5.92 4.16 -9.43
N LYS A 80 -5.99 3.29 -10.44
CA LYS A 80 -6.21 1.84 -10.27
C LYS A 80 -5.27 1.05 -11.14
N PHE A 81 -4.92 -0.16 -10.69
CA PHE A 81 -4.21 -1.12 -11.52
C PHE A 81 -4.80 -2.53 -11.36
N GLU A 82 -4.67 -3.32 -12.41
CA GLU A 82 -5.09 -4.72 -12.45
C GLU A 82 -3.83 -5.59 -12.47
N TYR A 83 -3.79 -6.59 -11.58
CA TYR A 83 -2.70 -7.56 -11.55
C TYR A 83 -3.17 -8.95 -11.18
N LYS A 84 -2.37 -9.93 -11.53
CA LYS A 84 -2.46 -11.30 -11.06
C LYS A 84 -1.12 -11.72 -10.49
N CYS A 85 -1.11 -12.31 -9.29
CA CYS A 85 0.10 -12.82 -8.67
C CYS A 85 -0.17 -14.15 -7.97
N ARG A 86 0.63 -15.15 -8.28
CA ARG A 86 0.58 -16.45 -7.61
C ARG A 86 1.55 -16.46 -6.44
N TRP A 87 1.05 -16.84 -5.27
CA TRP A 87 1.89 -17.10 -4.10
C TRP A 87 2.44 -18.53 -4.13
N ASP A 88 1.54 -19.52 -4.23
CA ASP A 88 1.87 -20.95 -4.26
C ASP A 88 0.91 -21.76 -5.16
N ALA A 89 0.82 -23.07 -4.97
CA ALA A 89 -0.04 -23.93 -5.77
C ALA A 89 -1.53 -23.61 -5.59
N ASP A 90 -1.94 -23.20 -4.40
CA ASP A 90 -3.33 -23.04 -3.97
C ASP A 90 -3.82 -21.60 -3.97
N TRP A 91 -2.90 -20.61 -3.80
CA TRP A 91 -3.23 -19.21 -3.62
C TRP A 91 -2.78 -18.32 -4.77
N VAL A 92 -3.73 -17.57 -5.32
CA VAL A 92 -3.54 -16.58 -6.39
C VAL A 92 -4.32 -15.32 -6.05
N GLU A 93 -3.68 -14.18 -6.08
CA GLU A 93 -4.36 -12.87 -6.11
C GLU A 93 -4.63 -12.48 -7.56
N ASN A 94 -5.83 -11.97 -7.83
CA ASN A 94 -6.24 -11.43 -9.13
C ASN A 94 -7.19 -10.26 -8.86
N GLU A 95 -6.67 -9.06 -8.90
CA GLU A 95 -7.29 -7.91 -8.28
C GLU A 95 -7.27 -6.67 -9.18
N ILE A 96 -8.28 -5.82 -9.00
CA ILE A 96 -8.23 -4.40 -9.33
C ILE A 96 -7.96 -3.67 -8.02
N ASP A 97 -6.81 -3.02 -7.92
CA ASP A 97 -6.31 -2.35 -6.73
C ASP A 97 -6.39 -0.83 -6.89
N HIS A 98 -7.07 -0.17 -5.95
CA HIS A 98 -7.18 1.28 -5.86
C HIS A 98 -6.01 1.84 -5.06
N VAL A 99 -5.27 2.80 -5.63
CA VAL A 99 -4.12 3.41 -4.96
C VAL A 99 -4.52 4.72 -4.31
N LEU A 100 -4.29 4.79 -2.99
CA LEU A 100 -4.57 5.95 -2.14
C LEU A 100 -3.29 6.52 -1.57
N ILE A 101 -3.12 7.84 -1.63
CA ILE A 101 -2.06 8.57 -0.93
C ILE A 101 -2.68 9.37 0.22
N VAL A 102 -1.97 9.38 1.36
CA VAL A 102 -2.26 10.22 2.53
C VAL A 102 -0.96 10.89 2.97
N GLU A 103 -1.02 12.18 3.27
CA GLU A 103 0.05 12.91 3.94
C GLU A 103 -0.34 13.19 5.38
N ALA A 104 0.30 12.50 6.33
CA ALA A 104 0.00 12.66 7.75
C ALA A 104 1.14 12.18 8.64
N ASP A 105 1.46 12.97 9.67
CA ASP A 105 2.27 12.50 10.79
C ASP A 105 1.38 11.70 11.74
N CYS A 106 1.76 10.47 12.06
CA CYS A 106 0.97 9.62 12.94
C CYS A 106 1.84 8.71 13.81
N GLU A 107 1.31 8.38 14.99
CA GLU A 107 1.84 7.30 15.79
C GLU A 107 1.27 5.96 15.30
N VAL A 108 2.13 4.95 15.24
CA VAL A 108 1.76 3.61 14.77
C VAL A 108 1.95 2.61 15.89
N ASN A 109 0.87 1.93 16.25
CA ASN A 109 0.86 0.82 17.20
C ASN A 109 0.30 -0.44 16.51
N PHE A 110 1.10 -1.02 15.63
CA PHE A 110 0.64 -2.06 14.72
C PHE A 110 0.28 -3.39 15.40
N ASN A 111 -0.71 -4.07 14.82
CA ASN A 111 -1.13 -5.40 15.23
C ASN A 111 -0.10 -6.44 14.79
N ARG A 112 0.54 -7.12 15.74
CA ARG A 112 1.59 -8.12 15.46
C ARG A 112 1.09 -9.37 14.73
N ASN A 113 -0.21 -9.63 14.74
CA ASN A 113 -0.79 -10.71 13.93
C ASN A 113 -0.81 -10.35 12.43
N GLU A 114 -0.79 -9.06 12.10
CA GLU A 114 -0.84 -8.56 10.73
C GLU A 114 0.53 -8.12 10.22
N ILE A 115 1.33 -7.49 11.09
CA ILE A 115 2.58 -6.80 10.75
C ILE A 115 3.67 -7.21 11.75
N GLN A 116 4.85 -7.57 11.25
CA GLN A 116 5.98 -7.87 12.13
C GLN A 116 6.98 -6.71 12.29
N ALA A 117 7.05 -5.80 11.31
CA ALA A 117 7.91 -4.62 11.36
C ALA A 117 7.34 -3.47 10.52
N ILE A 118 7.70 -2.25 10.87
CA ILE A 118 7.44 -1.04 10.07
C ILE A 118 8.71 -0.22 9.94
N GLU A 119 8.75 0.59 8.90
CA GLU A 119 9.83 1.56 8.70
C GLU A 119 9.34 2.78 7.91
N TRP A 120 9.86 3.96 8.26
CA TRP A 120 9.72 5.18 7.46
C TRP A 120 10.92 5.31 6.52
N VAL A 121 10.69 5.22 5.22
CA VAL A 121 11.73 5.25 4.18
C VAL A 121 11.66 6.54 3.37
N ASP A 122 12.80 7.20 3.20
CA ASP A 122 12.94 8.31 2.26
C ASP A 122 13.05 7.82 0.80
N ASN A 123 13.00 8.72 -0.16
CA ASN A 123 13.05 8.40 -1.58
C ASN A 123 14.29 7.58 -1.96
N SER A 124 15.45 7.89 -1.38
CA SER A 124 16.69 7.16 -1.66
C SER A 124 16.62 5.71 -1.14
N SER A 125 16.11 5.54 0.08
CA SER A 125 15.91 4.22 0.69
C SER A 125 14.84 3.42 -0.06
N LEU A 126 13.77 4.07 -0.50
CA LEU A 126 12.71 3.45 -1.30
C LEU A 126 13.25 2.96 -2.66
N SER A 127 14.06 3.76 -3.34
CA SER A 127 14.73 3.37 -4.58
C SER A 127 15.65 2.16 -4.36
N GLN A 128 16.47 2.18 -3.31
CA GLN A 128 17.34 1.05 -2.96
C GLN A 128 16.54 -0.21 -2.64
N MET A 129 15.38 -0.06 -1.99
CA MET A 129 14.45 -1.14 -1.70
C MET A 129 13.94 -1.78 -3.00
N MET A 130 13.45 -0.97 -3.95
CA MET A 130 12.93 -1.46 -5.23
C MET A 130 14.01 -2.09 -6.11
N GLU A 131 15.23 -1.56 -6.04
CA GLU A 131 16.40 -2.10 -6.75
C GLU A 131 17.08 -3.26 -6.00
N ARG A 132 16.60 -3.64 -4.81
CA ARG A 132 17.17 -4.65 -3.92
C ARG A 132 18.65 -4.41 -3.60
N LYS A 133 18.99 -3.17 -3.29
CA LYS A 133 20.35 -2.74 -2.92
C LYS A 133 20.52 -2.60 -1.42
N GLY A 134 21.77 -2.57 -0.97
CA GLY A 134 22.13 -2.36 0.43
C GLY A 134 21.48 -3.41 1.35
N ARG A 135 20.84 -2.95 2.44
CA ARG A 135 20.13 -3.80 3.40
C ARG A 135 18.90 -4.51 2.83
N TRP A 136 18.37 -4.03 1.70
CA TRP A 136 17.22 -4.61 1.03
C TRP A 136 17.55 -5.78 0.09
N LYS A 137 18.84 -6.11 -0.08
CA LYS A 137 19.32 -7.12 -1.03
C LYS A 137 18.70 -8.51 -0.83
N SER A 138 18.43 -8.90 0.42
CA SER A 138 17.84 -10.20 0.77
C SER A 138 16.37 -10.12 1.16
N GLN A 139 15.75 -8.95 1.02
CA GLN A 139 14.35 -8.75 1.38
C GLN A 139 13.45 -9.04 0.18
N ILE A 140 12.30 -9.63 0.46
CA ILE A 140 11.26 -9.86 -0.55
C ILE A 140 10.31 -8.66 -0.50
N ILE A 141 10.10 -8.05 -1.66
CA ILE A 141 9.16 -6.92 -1.82
C ILE A 141 7.89 -7.44 -2.45
N ALA A 142 6.75 -6.99 -1.94
CA ALA A 142 5.44 -7.36 -2.47
C ALA A 142 5.31 -6.95 -3.95
N PRO A 143 4.91 -7.87 -4.85
CA PRO A 143 4.83 -7.58 -6.28
C PRO A 143 3.89 -6.41 -6.62
N TRP A 144 2.77 -6.27 -5.90
CA TRP A 144 1.87 -5.12 -6.07
C TRP A 144 2.52 -3.80 -5.65
N PHE A 145 3.37 -3.80 -4.60
CA PHE A 145 4.08 -2.60 -4.17
C PHE A 145 5.13 -2.16 -5.20
N GLU A 146 5.86 -3.12 -5.83
CA GLU A 146 6.71 -2.81 -6.98
C GLU A 146 5.91 -2.21 -8.15
N ALA A 147 4.72 -2.78 -8.44
CA ALA A 147 3.85 -2.27 -9.48
C ALA A 147 3.37 -0.84 -9.18
N ILE A 148 3.00 -0.55 -7.93
CA ILE A 148 2.63 0.81 -7.50
C ILE A 148 3.81 1.77 -7.68
N PHE A 149 4.99 1.40 -7.21
CA PHE A 149 6.19 2.25 -7.33
C PHE A 149 6.47 2.61 -8.80
N HIS A 150 6.54 1.61 -9.68
CA HIS A 150 6.90 1.82 -11.08
C HIS A 150 5.82 2.52 -11.91
N ASN A 151 4.55 2.39 -11.55
CA ASN A 151 3.47 2.95 -12.35
C ASN A 151 2.91 4.26 -11.81
N PHE A 152 3.00 4.53 -10.52
CA PHE A 152 2.39 5.70 -9.89
C PHE A 152 3.41 6.66 -9.30
N LEU A 153 4.51 6.19 -8.72
CA LEU A 153 5.54 7.04 -8.14
C LEU A 153 6.67 7.35 -9.13
N LEU A 154 6.77 6.61 -10.24
CA LEU A 154 7.56 6.85 -11.46
C LEU A 154 9.08 6.92 -11.32
N SER A 155 9.65 6.97 -10.14
CA SER A 155 11.08 6.87 -9.80
C SER A 155 11.34 7.42 -8.40
N GLY A 156 12.57 7.28 -7.88
CA GLY A 156 12.91 7.69 -6.53
C GLY A 156 12.85 9.19 -6.20
N ASP A 157 12.68 10.05 -7.19
CA ASP A 157 12.58 11.50 -7.02
C ASP A 157 11.17 12.03 -7.31
N PHE A 158 10.14 11.25 -6.97
CA PHE A 158 8.76 11.68 -7.17
C PHE A 158 8.37 12.83 -6.23
N ASN A 159 7.49 13.70 -6.73
CA ASN A 159 6.85 14.76 -5.97
C ASN A 159 5.41 14.34 -5.67
N ILE A 160 5.05 14.25 -4.40
CA ILE A 160 3.71 13.83 -3.95
C ILE A 160 2.63 14.77 -4.52
N GLU A 161 2.85 16.08 -4.48
CA GLU A 161 1.91 17.08 -5.01
C GLU A 161 1.64 16.85 -6.51
N GLU A 162 2.67 16.51 -7.28
CA GLU A 162 2.55 16.22 -8.70
C GLU A 162 1.75 14.93 -8.94
N VAL A 163 2.04 13.88 -8.19
CA VAL A 163 1.33 12.59 -8.28
C VAL A 163 -0.15 12.75 -7.93
N VAL A 164 -0.46 13.47 -6.86
CA VAL A 164 -1.83 13.71 -6.39
C VAL A 164 -2.60 14.61 -7.35
N SER A 165 -1.94 15.59 -7.98
CA SER A 165 -2.57 16.51 -8.93
C SER A 165 -2.82 15.88 -10.31
N ASN A 166 -2.18 14.75 -10.61
CA ASN A 166 -2.30 14.06 -11.90
C ASN A 166 -2.75 12.60 -11.75
N PRO A 167 -3.94 12.33 -11.17
CA PRO A 167 -4.44 10.98 -10.99
C PRO A 167 -4.66 10.28 -12.34
N LYS A 168 -4.38 8.98 -12.39
CA LYS A 168 -4.59 8.17 -13.58
C LYS A 168 -6.07 7.74 -13.68
N SER A 169 -6.74 8.15 -14.74
CA SER A 169 -8.16 7.84 -14.98
C SER A 169 -8.37 6.40 -15.47
N GLU A 170 -7.41 5.85 -16.22
CA GLU A 170 -7.49 4.51 -16.79
C GLU A 170 -6.90 3.46 -15.85
N ILE A 171 -7.40 2.23 -15.95
CA ILE A 171 -6.84 1.08 -15.21
C ILE A 171 -5.53 0.67 -15.87
N ILE A 172 -4.43 0.69 -15.09
CA ILE A 172 -3.15 0.19 -15.55
C ILE A 172 -3.14 -1.34 -15.50
N ARG A 173 -2.91 -2.00 -16.64
CA ARG A 173 -2.87 -3.46 -16.72
C ARG A 173 -1.44 -3.96 -16.53
N CYS A 174 -1.13 -4.48 -15.35
CA CYS A 174 0.20 -5.00 -15.01
C CYS A 174 0.39 -6.47 -15.42
N GLY A 175 -0.70 -7.18 -15.76
CA GLY A 175 -0.63 -8.59 -16.13
C GLY A 175 -0.25 -9.49 -14.97
N THR A 176 0.58 -10.52 -15.23
CA THR A 176 1.03 -11.45 -14.18
C THR A 176 2.32 -10.93 -13.55
N LEU A 177 2.26 -10.67 -12.26
CA LEU A 177 3.39 -10.31 -11.42
C LEU A 177 4.03 -11.57 -10.82
N SER A 178 5.29 -11.49 -10.46
CA SER A 178 6.04 -12.57 -9.81
C SER A 178 6.86 -12.05 -8.64
N ILE A 179 6.99 -12.90 -7.63
CA ILE A 179 7.94 -12.67 -6.53
C ILE A 179 9.34 -12.79 -7.08
N LYS A 180 10.21 -11.84 -6.70
CA LYS A 180 11.61 -11.81 -7.12
C LYS A 180 12.53 -11.99 -5.93
#